data_95e23443fcce4ce3f08dd84bd9ecdfe3
#
_entry.id   95e23443fcce4ce3f08dd84bd9ecdfe3
#
_cell.length_a   1.000
_cell.length_b   1.000
_cell.length_c   1.000
_cell.angle_alpha   90.00
_cell.angle_beta   90.00
_cell.angle_gamma   90.00
#
_symmetry.space_group_name_H-M   'P 1'
#
loop_
_entity.id
_entity.type
_entity.pdbx_description
1 polymer ?
#
loop_
_entity_poly.entity_id
_entity_poly.type
_entity_poly.pdbx_seq_one_letter_code
_entity_poly.pdbx_strand_id
1 'polypeptide(L)'
;MTETYPTDRESLERDCDVEYFIAGGPGGQHRNKVETGVRLTHRPTGLVVTATERRSRSANLAVAFERMAERLEERQRVLPPRVPTRPTAASRERRLERKRRAGQIKRQRSAPPEE
;
A
#
# COMPACT_ATOMS: atom_id res chain seq x y z
N MET A 1 3.84 -7.86 -20.40
CA MET A 1 4.20 -8.93 -19.46
C MET A 1 4.87 -8.35 -18.22
N THR A 2 4.27 -8.58 -17.08
CA THR A 2 4.89 -8.22 -15.83
C THR A 2 5.93 -9.28 -15.46
N GLU A 3 7.18 -8.90 -15.47
CA GLU A 3 8.23 -9.80 -15.01
C GLU A 3 8.06 -10.04 -13.52
N THR A 4 8.08 -11.30 -13.13
CA THR A 4 8.04 -11.69 -11.73
C THR A 4 9.44 -11.84 -11.20
N TYR A 5 9.73 -11.18 -10.08
CA TYR A 5 11.03 -11.26 -9.43
C TYR A 5 10.91 -12.09 -8.15
N PRO A 6 11.88 -12.97 -7.89
CA PRO A 6 11.86 -13.74 -6.65
C PRO A 6 12.05 -12.82 -5.44
N THR A 7 11.37 -13.14 -4.36
CA THR A 7 11.40 -12.36 -3.12
C THR A 7 12.17 -13.04 -2.00
N ASP A 8 12.82 -14.16 -2.25
CA ASP A 8 13.62 -14.84 -1.27
C ASP A 8 14.93 -14.08 -0.98
N ARG A 9 15.48 -14.30 0.18
CA ARG A 9 16.64 -13.57 0.66
C ARG A 9 17.84 -13.66 -0.28
N GLU A 10 18.15 -14.86 -0.77
CA GLU A 10 19.28 -15.09 -1.67
C GLU A 10 19.14 -14.31 -2.97
N SER A 11 17.95 -14.36 -3.57
CA SER A 11 17.66 -13.64 -4.81
C SER A 11 17.74 -12.14 -4.61
N LEU A 12 17.23 -11.64 -3.49
CA LEU A 12 17.29 -10.23 -3.16
C LEU A 12 18.72 -9.76 -2.94
N GLU A 13 19.54 -10.57 -2.27
CA GLU A 13 20.97 -10.25 -2.08
C GLU A 13 21.70 -10.14 -3.42
N ARG A 14 21.35 -10.98 -4.36
CA ARG A 14 21.94 -10.95 -5.70
C ARG A 14 21.46 -9.74 -6.51
N ASP A 15 20.15 -9.42 -6.44
CA ASP A 15 19.54 -8.40 -7.29
C ASP A 15 19.52 -7.00 -6.69
N CYS A 16 19.79 -6.86 -5.42
CA CYS A 16 19.78 -5.60 -4.72
C CYS A 16 21.16 -5.06 -4.42
N ASP A 17 21.30 -3.74 -4.49
CA ASP A 17 22.48 -3.03 -4.04
C ASP A 17 22.23 -2.55 -2.62
N VAL A 18 23.21 -2.76 -1.75
CA VAL A 18 23.15 -2.37 -0.34
C VAL A 18 24.04 -1.17 -0.11
N GLU A 19 23.47 -0.10 0.42
CA GLU A 19 24.23 1.08 0.83
C GLU A 19 24.04 1.29 2.33
N TYR A 20 25.09 1.68 3.00
CA TYR A 20 25.03 2.03 4.41
C TYR A 20 25.19 3.53 4.56
N PHE A 21 24.47 4.12 5.47
CA PHE A 21 24.53 5.55 5.71
C PHE A 21 24.31 5.87 7.19
N ILE A 22 24.69 7.08 7.56
CA ILE A 22 24.44 7.56 8.93
C ILE A 22 23.00 8.05 9.00
N ALA A 23 22.19 7.40 9.87
CA ALA A 23 20.81 7.80 10.05
C ALA A 23 20.76 9.15 10.77
N GLY A 24 20.24 10.16 10.08
CA GLY A 24 20.00 11.46 10.68
C GLY A 24 18.80 11.41 11.63
N GLY A 25 18.88 12.13 12.73
CA GLY A 25 17.78 12.24 13.70
C GLY A 25 18.25 12.58 15.09
N PRO A 26 17.34 12.95 16.00
CA PRO A 26 17.66 13.22 17.39
C PRO A 26 18.12 11.92 18.05
N GLY A 27 19.40 11.82 18.29
CA GLY A 27 20.01 10.69 18.94
C GLY A 27 21.40 11.09 19.36
N GLY A 28 21.88 10.53 20.43
CA GLY A 28 23.17 10.85 20.97
C GLY A 28 24.32 10.76 19.97
N GLN A 29 25.50 11.22 20.36
CA GLN A 29 26.70 11.24 19.51
C GLN A 29 27.02 9.90 18.84
N HIS A 30 26.55 8.81 19.42
CA HIS A 30 26.80 7.47 18.91
C HIS A 30 26.16 7.25 17.52
N ARG A 31 24.97 7.83 17.29
CA ARG A 31 24.28 7.74 15.99
C ARG A 31 25.00 8.47 14.86
N ASN A 32 25.73 9.53 15.20
CA ASN A 32 26.41 10.36 14.21
C ASN A 32 27.74 9.76 13.75
N LYS A 33 28.26 8.72 14.41
CA LYS A 33 29.54 8.13 14.09
C LYS A 33 29.47 6.75 13.44
N VAL A 34 28.32 6.08 13.52
CA VAL A 34 28.18 4.70 13.02
C VAL A 34 27.14 4.64 11.92
N GLU A 35 27.53 4.10 10.78
CA GLU A 35 26.62 3.89 9.65
C GLU A 35 25.73 2.67 9.91
N THR A 36 24.62 2.88 10.60
CA THR A 36 23.65 1.83 10.91
C THR A 36 22.48 1.82 9.96
N GLY A 37 22.22 2.93 9.27
CA GLY A 37 21.15 3.01 8.27
C GLY A 37 21.49 2.17 7.04
N VAL A 38 20.47 1.51 6.50
CA VAL A 38 20.60 0.66 5.31
C VAL A 38 19.65 1.16 4.24
N ARG A 39 20.19 1.35 3.04
CA ARG A 39 19.41 1.62 1.84
C ARG A 39 19.57 0.44 0.89
N LEU A 40 18.46 -0.14 0.50
CA LEU A 40 18.43 -1.28 -0.40
C LEU A 40 17.76 -0.87 -1.71
N THR A 41 18.45 -1.08 -2.82
CA THR A 41 17.94 -0.75 -4.15
C THR A 41 17.83 -2.02 -4.98
N HIS A 42 16.62 -2.35 -5.42
CA HIS A 42 16.40 -3.48 -6.30
C HIS A 42 16.70 -3.06 -7.74
N ARG A 43 17.80 -3.53 -8.30
CA ARG A 43 18.27 -3.10 -9.63
C ARG A 43 17.26 -3.30 -10.75
N PRO A 44 16.61 -4.47 -10.88
CA PRO A 44 15.68 -4.69 -11.98
C PRO A 44 14.46 -3.76 -12.01
N THR A 45 13.93 -3.40 -10.83
CA THR A 45 12.72 -2.57 -10.71
C THR A 45 13.00 -1.13 -10.34
N GLY A 46 14.17 -0.86 -9.79
CA GLY A 46 14.52 0.45 -9.25
C GLY A 46 13.86 0.79 -7.92
N LEU A 47 13.21 -0.17 -7.29
CA LEU A 47 12.59 0.06 -5.96
C LEU A 47 13.67 0.28 -4.91
N VAL A 48 13.43 1.26 -4.04
CA VAL A 48 14.35 1.63 -2.96
C VAL A 48 13.61 1.52 -1.64
N VAL A 49 14.23 0.85 -0.67
CA VAL A 49 13.75 0.80 0.71
C VAL A 49 14.87 1.22 1.65
N THR A 50 14.49 1.82 2.77
CA THR A 50 15.43 2.24 3.80
C THR A 50 15.01 1.65 5.13
N ALA A 51 15.98 1.34 5.98
CA ALA A 51 15.75 0.85 7.33
C ALA A 51 16.72 1.53 8.29
N THR A 52 16.19 2.23 9.28
CA THR A 52 17.00 3.00 10.24
C THR A 52 16.54 2.80 11.68
N GLU A 53 15.49 2.02 11.91
CA GLU A 53 14.84 1.91 13.21
C GLU A 53 15.61 1.07 14.24
N ARG A 54 16.49 0.21 13.77
CA ARG A 54 17.25 -0.68 14.66
C ARG A 54 18.63 -0.09 14.98
N ARG A 55 19.17 -0.51 16.10
CA ARG A 55 20.51 -0.06 16.53
C ARG A 55 21.64 -0.68 15.73
N SER A 56 21.51 -1.94 15.33
CA SER A 56 22.54 -2.63 14.61
C SER A 56 22.33 -2.59 13.10
N ARG A 57 23.42 -2.51 12.37
CA ARG A 57 23.41 -2.55 10.90
C ARG A 57 22.79 -3.85 10.39
N SER A 58 23.15 -4.97 11.00
CA SER A 58 22.61 -6.27 10.58
C SER A 58 21.12 -6.39 10.80
N ALA A 59 20.59 -5.83 11.88
CA ALA A 59 19.15 -5.81 12.12
C ALA A 59 18.41 -4.91 11.11
N ASN A 60 18.99 -3.76 10.78
CA ASN A 60 18.45 -2.88 9.75
C ASN A 60 18.48 -3.53 8.37
N LEU A 61 19.53 -4.27 8.08
CA LEU A 61 19.67 -5.01 6.83
C LEU A 61 18.57 -6.06 6.70
N ALA A 62 18.30 -6.81 7.76
CA ALA A 62 17.22 -7.79 7.78
C ALA A 62 15.85 -7.13 7.53
N VAL A 63 15.57 -6.02 8.19
CA VAL A 63 14.33 -5.25 7.99
C VAL A 63 14.23 -4.73 6.56
N ALA A 64 15.34 -4.24 5.99
CA ALA A 64 15.36 -3.75 4.63
C ALA A 64 14.98 -4.84 3.62
N PHE A 65 15.55 -6.04 3.78
CA PHE A 65 15.21 -7.17 2.92
C PHE A 65 13.74 -7.60 3.08
N GLU A 66 13.22 -7.63 4.28
CA GLU A 66 11.79 -7.90 4.52
C GLU A 66 10.89 -6.89 3.82
N ARG A 67 11.21 -5.61 3.95
CA ARG A 67 10.45 -4.53 3.30
C ARG A 67 10.53 -4.62 1.79
N MET A 68 11.68 -4.95 1.25
CA MET A 68 11.86 -5.11 -0.19
C MET A 68 11.03 -6.28 -0.70
N ALA A 69 11.02 -7.41 0.01
CA ALA A 69 10.22 -8.57 -0.34
C ALA A 69 8.72 -8.21 -0.35
N GLU A 70 8.23 -7.52 0.67
CA GLU A 70 6.85 -7.08 0.74
C GLU A 70 6.49 -6.15 -0.41
N ARG A 71 7.33 -5.19 -0.73
CA ARG A 71 7.09 -4.25 -1.82
C ARG A 71 7.07 -4.93 -3.19
N LEU A 72 7.97 -5.89 -3.40
CA LEU A 72 8.01 -6.66 -4.64
C LEU A 72 6.77 -7.54 -4.77
N GLU A 73 6.34 -8.19 -3.70
CA GLU A 73 5.11 -8.98 -3.69
C GLU A 73 3.88 -8.13 -3.99
N GLU A 74 3.80 -6.97 -3.37
CA GLU A 74 2.71 -6.02 -3.59
C GLU A 74 2.68 -5.54 -5.05
N ARG A 75 3.85 -5.20 -5.60
CA ARG A 75 3.97 -4.76 -6.99
C ARG A 75 3.59 -5.84 -7.97
N GLN A 76 3.90 -7.10 -7.67
CA GLN A 76 3.63 -8.25 -8.53
C GLN A 76 2.24 -8.83 -8.31
N ARG A 77 1.55 -8.39 -7.28
CA ARG A 77 0.20 -8.86 -7.01
C ARG A 77 -0.72 -8.45 -8.14
N VAL A 78 -1.15 -9.44 -8.91
CA VAL A 78 -2.15 -9.22 -9.94
C VAL A 78 -3.50 -9.16 -9.27
N LEU A 79 -4.07 -7.97 -9.16
CA LEU A 79 -5.43 -7.82 -8.67
C LEU A 79 -6.37 -8.45 -9.70
N PRO A 80 -7.27 -9.34 -9.29
CA PRO A 80 -8.24 -9.89 -10.22
C PRO A 80 -9.04 -8.75 -10.85
N PRO A 81 -9.33 -8.81 -12.16
CA PRO A 81 -10.06 -7.74 -12.80
C PRO A 81 -11.40 -7.57 -12.10
N ARG A 82 -11.74 -6.31 -11.85
CA ARG A 82 -12.98 -5.96 -11.18
C ARG A 82 -14.13 -6.40 -12.07
N VAL A 83 -14.78 -7.48 -11.69
CA VAL A 83 -15.98 -7.92 -12.39
C VAL A 83 -17.12 -7.03 -11.92
N PRO A 84 -17.77 -6.27 -12.84
CA PRO A 84 -18.91 -5.47 -12.43
C PRO A 84 -20.02 -6.41 -11.99
N THR A 85 -20.32 -6.39 -10.69
CA THR A 85 -21.40 -7.18 -10.14
C THR A 85 -22.72 -6.52 -10.53
N ARG A 86 -23.61 -7.31 -11.13
CA ARG A 86 -24.98 -6.85 -11.39
C ARG A 86 -25.66 -6.57 -10.05
N PRO A 87 -26.38 -5.44 -9.93
CA PRO A 87 -27.15 -5.19 -8.73
C PRO A 87 -28.14 -6.34 -8.52
N THR A 88 -28.23 -6.83 -7.30
CA THR A 88 -29.18 -7.88 -6.96
C THR A 88 -30.62 -7.35 -7.07
N ALA A 89 -31.59 -8.24 -7.29
CA ALA A 89 -33.00 -7.86 -7.34
C ALA A 89 -33.44 -7.10 -6.07
N ALA A 90 -32.97 -7.57 -4.90
CA ALA A 90 -33.22 -6.91 -3.63
C ALA A 90 -32.65 -5.49 -3.59
N SER A 91 -31.46 -5.29 -4.13
CA SER A 91 -30.80 -3.98 -4.23
C SER A 91 -31.58 -3.04 -5.14
N ARG A 92 -32.11 -3.54 -6.25
CA ARG A 92 -32.95 -2.76 -7.17
C ARG A 92 -34.26 -2.34 -6.52
N GLU A 93 -34.90 -3.23 -5.79
CA GLU A 93 -36.11 -2.93 -5.05
C GLU A 93 -35.91 -1.86 -4.00
N ARG A 94 -34.83 -1.97 -3.22
CA ARG A 94 -34.47 -0.95 -2.23
C ARG A 94 -34.26 0.41 -2.85
N ARG A 95 -33.62 0.46 -4.00
CA ARG A 95 -33.37 1.71 -4.74
C ARG A 95 -34.68 2.30 -5.25
N LEU A 96 -35.56 1.48 -5.79
CA LEU A 96 -36.88 1.90 -6.24
C LEU A 96 -37.74 2.42 -5.10
N GLU A 97 -37.73 1.72 -3.95
CA GLU A 97 -38.42 2.16 -2.76
C GLU A 97 -37.93 3.52 -2.26
N ARG A 98 -36.62 3.71 -2.22
CA ARG A 98 -36.02 5.00 -1.87
C ARG A 98 -36.49 6.11 -2.80
N LYS A 99 -36.49 5.84 -4.09
CA LYS A 99 -36.97 6.81 -5.09
C LYS A 99 -38.45 7.12 -4.92
N ARG A 100 -39.26 6.11 -4.64
CA ARG A 100 -40.70 6.32 -4.38
C ARG A 100 -40.95 7.18 -3.15
N ARG A 101 -40.24 6.89 -2.06
CA ARG A 101 -40.33 7.67 -0.82
C ARG A 101 -39.86 9.11 -1.04
N ALA A 102 -38.74 9.30 -1.71
CA ALA A 102 -38.27 10.63 -2.03
C ALA A 102 -39.23 11.38 -2.93
N GLY A 103 -39.84 10.71 -3.91
CA GLY A 103 -40.86 11.27 -4.78
C GLY A 103 -42.12 11.68 -4.03
N GLN A 104 -42.57 10.84 -3.09
CA GLN A 104 -43.73 11.16 -2.25
C GLN A 104 -43.50 12.38 -1.37
N ILE A 105 -42.32 12.44 -0.75
CA ILE A 105 -41.94 13.59 0.09
C ILE A 105 -41.87 14.87 -0.75
N LYS A 106 -41.33 14.82 -1.94
CA LYS A 106 -41.27 15.96 -2.86
C LYS A 106 -42.65 16.40 -3.31
N ARG A 107 -43.56 15.48 -3.58
CA ARG A 107 -44.95 15.78 -3.92
C ARG A 107 -45.68 16.46 -2.77
N GLN A 108 -45.48 15.99 -1.55
CA GLN A 108 -46.06 16.61 -0.37
C GLN A 108 -45.55 18.03 -0.15
N ARG A 109 -44.24 18.26 -0.44
CA ARG A 109 -43.64 19.59 -0.30
C ARG A 109 -44.08 20.54 -1.39
N SER A 110 -44.33 20.06 -2.59
CA SER A 110 -44.75 20.88 -3.73
C SER A 110 -46.24 20.99 -3.88
N ALA A 111 -47.02 20.18 -3.16
CA ALA A 111 -48.48 20.30 -3.16
C ALA A 111 -48.91 21.63 -2.52
N PRO A 112 -49.72 22.45 -3.20
CA PRO A 112 -50.22 23.67 -2.59
C PRO A 112 -51.02 23.27 -1.34
N PRO A 113 -50.94 24.07 -0.27
CA PRO A 113 -51.72 23.78 0.92
C PRO A 113 -53.21 23.82 0.55
N GLU A 114 -53.89 22.73 0.82
CA GLU A 114 -55.33 22.73 0.69
C GLU A 114 -55.91 23.70 1.70
N GLU A 115 -56.65 24.65 1.20
CA GLU A 115 -57.36 25.59 2.05
C GLU A 115 -58.48 24.88 2.83
#